data_ad622f6108da7cdd6e793d96efb78ad5
#
_entry.id   ad622f6108da7cdd6e793d96efb78ad5
#
_cell.length_a   1.000
_cell.length_b   1.000
_cell.length_c   1.000
_cell.angle_alpha   90.00
_cell.angle_beta   90.00
_cell.angle_gamma   90.00
#
_symmetry.space_group_name_H-M   'P 1'
#
loop_
_entity.id
_entity.type
_entity.pdbx_description
1 polymer ?
#
loop_
_entity_poly.entity_id
_entity_poly.type
_entity_poly.pdbx_seq_one_letter_code
_entity_poly.pdbx_strand_id
1 'polypeptide(L)'
;MKAALFVGGWQGHAPMDFADWYKALLEANGFQVDVYETLEPLERPEDLADLDLITPIWSSARSGHREEFGNMTKAQEDGLLKLIGNGCGLAGWHGHMGDAFRDRPTYHFLIGGQFVAHPPGWPDNLQPDDDYVDYDVTICQPDNPLVRGIRSFRIRSEQYYMLTDPSNNVLATTTFSGDHLWWIEGTVIPVTWTRRWDKGRVFYCSIGHELDDLKLPQVTEMIRRGAIWAANGKRAA
;
A
#
# COMPACT_ATOMS: atom_id res chain seq x y z
N MET A 1 7.58 -0.25 -19.57
CA MET A 1 6.32 -0.43 -18.83
C MET A 1 5.69 0.92 -18.59
N LYS A 2 4.36 0.99 -18.49
CA LYS A 2 3.65 2.23 -18.17
C LYS A 2 3.03 2.14 -16.78
N ALA A 3 3.18 3.18 -15.98
CA ALA A 3 2.59 3.26 -14.65
C ALA A 3 1.78 4.54 -14.48
N ALA A 4 0.70 4.48 -13.70
CA ALA A 4 -0.07 5.62 -13.27
C ALA A 4 -0.04 5.75 -11.74
N LEU A 5 0.29 6.93 -11.24
CA LEU A 5 0.20 7.31 -9.84
C LEU A 5 -1.06 8.18 -9.67
N PHE A 6 -1.97 7.75 -8.79
CA PHE A 6 -3.12 8.56 -8.41
C PHE A 6 -2.82 9.21 -7.07
N VAL A 7 -2.60 10.53 -7.07
CA VAL A 7 -1.99 11.25 -5.96
C VAL A 7 -2.98 12.24 -5.35
N GLY A 8 -3.20 12.14 -4.05
CA GLY A 8 -4.11 13.04 -3.34
C GLY A 8 -4.51 12.53 -1.97
N GLY A 9 -5.69 12.90 -1.52
CA GLY A 9 -6.18 12.56 -0.20
C GLY A 9 -5.60 13.47 0.89
N TRP A 10 -5.38 12.89 2.07
CA TRP A 10 -4.93 13.64 3.24
C TRP A 10 -3.48 14.13 3.11
N GLN A 11 -3.30 15.45 3.22
CA GLN A 11 -1.99 16.09 3.06
C GLN A 11 -0.98 15.79 4.18
N GLY A 12 -1.44 15.31 5.33
CA GLY A 12 -0.56 14.88 6.42
C GLY A 12 0.36 13.71 6.08
N HIS A 13 0.05 12.95 5.02
CA HIS A 13 0.94 11.93 4.45
C HIS A 13 1.77 12.44 3.26
N ALA A 14 1.91 13.76 3.08
CA ALA A 14 2.75 14.39 2.06
C ALA A 14 2.69 13.69 0.67
N PRO A 15 1.49 13.46 0.08
CA PRO A 15 1.34 12.56 -1.07
C PRO A 15 2.20 12.93 -2.28
N MET A 16 2.49 14.23 -2.49
CA MET A 16 3.33 14.67 -3.61
C MET A 16 4.80 14.29 -3.41
N ASP A 17 5.36 14.42 -2.20
CA ASP A 17 6.75 14.05 -1.92
C ASP A 17 6.98 12.55 -2.13
N PHE A 18 6.01 11.73 -1.71
CA PHE A 18 6.03 10.30 -1.96
C PHE A 18 5.87 9.96 -3.46
N ALA A 19 5.02 10.71 -4.16
CA ALA A 19 4.85 10.53 -5.60
C ALA A 19 6.14 10.85 -6.37
N ASP A 20 6.83 11.93 -6.03
CA ASP A 20 8.09 12.33 -6.65
C ASP A 20 9.18 11.28 -6.42
N TRP A 21 9.33 10.80 -5.18
CA TRP A 21 10.27 9.74 -4.86
C TRP A 21 9.97 8.44 -5.62
N TYR A 22 8.70 8.03 -5.62
CA TYR A 22 8.31 6.75 -6.24
C TYR A 22 8.36 6.81 -7.76
N LYS A 23 8.00 7.96 -8.35
CA LYS A 23 8.17 8.21 -9.78
C LYS A 23 9.62 8.03 -10.19
N ALA A 24 10.55 8.67 -9.47
CA ALA A 24 11.97 8.52 -9.75
C ALA A 24 12.45 7.06 -9.64
N LEU A 25 11.96 6.31 -8.61
CA LEU A 25 12.25 4.89 -8.46
C LEU A 25 11.74 4.06 -9.64
N LEU A 26 10.52 4.30 -10.09
CA LEU A 26 9.93 3.58 -11.22
C LEU A 26 10.63 3.91 -12.55
N GLU A 27 10.91 5.18 -12.81
CA GLU A 27 11.61 5.63 -14.02
C GLU A 27 13.02 5.02 -14.10
N ALA A 28 13.74 4.96 -12.97
CA ALA A 28 15.04 4.28 -12.89
C ALA A 28 14.95 2.77 -13.18
N ASN A 29 13.75 2.20 -13.12
CA ASN A 29 13.45 0.79 -13.42
C ASN A 29 12.71 0.60 -14.76
N GLY A 30 12.75 1.60 -15.65
CA GLY A 30 12.26 1.51 -17.02
C GLY A 30 10.75 1.68 -17.19
N PHE A 31 10.09 2.36 -16.25
CA PHE A 31 8.72 2.76 -16.42
C PHE A 31 8.62 4.15 -17.05
N GLN A 32 7.60 4.37 -17.86
CA GLN A 32 7.04 5.68 -18.14
C GLN A 32 5.94 5.91 -17.10
N VAL A 33 5.98 7.06 -16.41
CA VAL A 33 5.10 7.31 -15.26
C VAL A 33 4.24 8.55 -15.50
N ASP A 34 2.93 8.36 -15.50
CA ASP A 34 1.94 9.41 -15.51
C ASP A 34 1.44 9.67 -14.07
N VAL A 35 1.23 10.94 -13.71
CA VAL A 35 0.74 11.36 -12.39
C VAL A 35 -0.60 12.05 -12.57
N TYR A 36 -1.61 11.57 -11.83
CA TYR A 36 -2.97 12.11 -11.80
C TYR A 36 -3.28 12.59 -10.39
N GLU A 37 -3.63 13.86 -10.26
CA GLU A 37 -4.05 14.48 -8.99
C GLU A 37 -5.55 14.33 -8.71
N THR A 38 -6.26 13.58 -9.55
CA THR A 38 -7.67 13.24 -9.38
C THR A 38 -7.92 11.77 -9.70
N LEU A 39 -9.03 11.22 -9.22
CA LEU A 39 -9.47 9.86 -9.54
C LEU A 39 -10.36 9.79 -10.80
N GLU A 40 -10.68 10.93 -11.42
CA GLU A 40 -11.57 10.99 -12.59
C GLU A 40 -11.13 10.10 -13.78
N PRO A 41 -9.83 9.97 -14.09
CA PRO A 41 -9.41 9.08 -15.18
C PRO A 41 -9.86 7.63 -15.02
N LEU A 42 -10.07 7.16 -13.78
CA LEU A 42 -10.58 5.80 -13.51
C LEU A 42 -12.02 5.59 -14.02
N GLU A 43 -12.79 6.64 -14.28
CA GLU A 43 -14.15 6.53 -14.82
C GLU A 43 -14.15 6.11 -16.30
N ARG A 44 -13.00 6.24 -16.97
CA ARG A 44 -12.79 5.83 -18.36
C ARG A 44 -11.63 4.84 -18.46
N PRO A 45 -11.80 3.62 -17.93
CA PRO A 45 -10.73 2.63 -17.89
C PRO A 45 -10.20 2.22 -19.26
N GLU A 46 -10.95 2.45 -20.33
CA GLU A 46 -10.50 2.24 -21.72
C GLU A 46 -9.31 3.15 -22.10
N ASP A 47 -9.27 4.39 -21.59
CA ASP A 47 -8.19 5.33 -21.85
C ASP A 47 -6.89 4.93 -21.11
N LEU A 48 -7.01 4.08 -20.10
CA LEU A 48 -5.92 3.57 -19.25
C LEU A 48 -5.58 2.09 -19.52
N ALA A 49 -6.14 1.52 -20.60
CA ALA A 49 -6.03 0.07 -20.87
C ALA A 49 -4.60 -0.39 -21.17
N ASP A 50 -3.68 0.50 -21.52
CA ASP A 50 -2.27 0.21 -21.80
C ASP A 50 -1.37 0.25 -20.55
N LEU A 51 -1.89 0.65 -19.37
CA LEU A 51 -1.14 0.64 -18.13
C LEU A 51 -0.73 -0.78 -17.72
N ASP A 52 0.52 -0.89 -17.27
CA ASP A 52 1.06 -2.08 -16.64
C ASP A 52 0.92 -2.03 -15.11
N LEU A 53 0.88 -0.82 -14.50
CA LEU A 53 0.86 -0.61 -13.05
C LEU A 53 -0.01 0.59 -12.67
N ILE A 54 -0.78 0.43 -11.61
CA ILE A 54 -1.45 1.53 -10.89
C ILE A 54 -0.93 1.55 -9.45
N THR A 55 -0.67 2.77 -8.94
CA THR A 55 -0.36 3.00 -7.53
C THR A 55 -1.22 4.13 -6.99
N PRO A 56 -2.12 3.85 -6.04
CA PRO A 56 -2.75 4.90 -5.27
C PRO A 56 -1.74 5.46 -4.26
N ILE A 57 -1.61 6.77 -4.24
CA ILE A 57 -0.94 7.55 -3.21
C ILE A 57 -2.02 8.44 -2.61
N TRP A 58 -3.01 7.80 -1.99
CA TRP A 58 -4.29 8.41 -1.62
C TRP A 58 -4.77 7.90 -0.27
N SER A 59 -4.39 8.54 0.81
CA SER A 59 -4.90 8.14 2.12
C SER A 59 -6.19 8.87 2.48
N SER A 60 -7.09 8.14 3.15
CA SER A 60 -8.26 8.74 3.78
C SER A 60 -7.83 9.35 5.11
N ALA A 61 -8.26 10.57 5.38
CA ALA A 61 -8.09 11.12 6.71
C ALA A 61 -9.06 10.50 7.72
N ARG A 62 -8.86 10.82 8.99
CA ARG A 62 -9.65 10.39 10.15
C ARG A 62 -11.15 10.38 9.86
N SER A 63 -11.86 9.48 10.53
CA SER A 63 -13.33 9.44 10.56
C SER A 63 -13.90 10.83 10.87
N GLY A 64 -14.63 11.43 9.93
CA GLY A 64 -15.23 12.77 10.05
C GLY A 64 -14.80 13.76 8.96
N HIS A 65 -13.68 13.55 8.28
CA HIS A 65 -13.18 14.42 7.21
C HIS A 65 -13.28 13.76 5.82
N ARG A 66 -14.16 12.78 5.64
CA ARG A 66 -14.26 11.95 4.43
C ARG A 66 -14.63 12.74 3.17
N GLU A 67 -15.42 13.83 3.32
CA GLU A 67 -15.83 14.66 2.18
C GLU A 67 -14.71 15.60 1.71
N GLU A 68 -13.81 15.98 2.61
CA GLU A 68 -12.75 16.96 2.35
C GLU A 68 -11.60 16.39 1.52
N PHE A 69 -11.35 15.07 1.59
CA PHE A 69 -10.20 14.44 0.95
C PHE A 69 -10.54 13.56 -0.26
N GLY A 70 -11.76 13.64 -0.73
CA GLY A 70 -12.21 12.96 -1.95
C GLY A 70 -12.24 11.43 -1.83
N ASN A 71 -13.44 10.89 -1.58
CA ASN A 71 -13.66 9.45 -1.65
C ASN A 71 -13.77 9.00 -3.11
N MET A 72 -13.32 7.77 -3.38
CA MET A 72 -13.54 7.11 -4.66
C MET A 72 -15.04 6.97 -4.93
N THR A 73 -15.53 7.43 -6.08
CA THR A 73 -16.90 7.16 -6.53
C THR A 73 -17.07 5.69 -6.92
N LYS A 74 -18.32 5.24 -7.06
CA LYS A 74 -18.58 3.88 -7.54
C LYS A 74 -18.06 3.65 -8.96
N ALA A 75 -18.15 4.64 -9.83
CA ALA A 75 -17.65 4.57 -11.19
C ALA A 75 -16.13 4.44 -11.23
N GLN A 76 -15.42 5.19 -10.39
CA GLN A 76 -13.97 5.10 -10.24
C GLN A 76 -13.54 3.75 -9.68
N GLU A 77 -14.25 3.21 -8.67
CA GLU A 77 -14.01 1.86 -8.15
C GLU A 77 -14.17 0.82 -9.24
N ASP A 78 -15.28 0.86 -9.99
CA ASP A 78 -15.55 -0.09 -11.06
C ASP A 78 -14.48 -0.04 -12.16
N GLY A 79 -14.00 1.16 -12.49
CA GLY A 79 -12.93 1.35 -13.45
C GLY A 79 -11.60 0.77 -12.95
N LEU A 80 -11.23 1.02 -11.70
CA LEU A 80 -10.04 0.42 -11.08
C LEU A 80 -10.12 -1.11 -11.09
N LEU A 81 -11.24 -1.68 -10.62
CA LEU A 81 -11.45 -3.13 -10.58
C LEU A 81 -11.36 -3.76 -11.98
N LYS A 82 -11.91 -3.09 -12.99
CA LYS A 82 -11.84 -3.53 -14.40
C LYS A 82 -10.40 -3.52 -14.92
N LEU A 83 -9.63 -2.46 -14.63
CA LEU A 83 -8.22 -2.38 -15.06
C LEU A 83 -7.40 -3.50 -14.43
N ILE A 84 -7.51 -3.69 -13.11
CA ILE A 84 -6.77 -4.74 -12.41
C ILE A 84 -7.24 -6.12 -12.85
N GLY A 85 -8.55 -6.36 -12.97
CA GLY A 85 -9.11 -7.62 -13.46
C GLY A 85 -8.63 -7.99 -14.88
N ASN A 86 -8.33 -7.00 -15.72
CA ASN A 86 -7.78 -7.18 -17.05
C ASN A 86 -6.24 -7.35 -17.08
N GLY A 87 -5.59 -7.40 -15.91
CA GLY A 87 -4.18 -7.74 -15.80
C GLY A 87 -3.25 -6.58 -15.47
N CYS A 88 -3.74 -5.33 -15.34
CA CYS A 88 -2.95 -4.25 -14.77
C CYS A 88 -2.55 -4.60 -13.34
N GLY A 89 -1.31 -4.30 -12.95
CA GLY A 89 -0.84 -4.48 -11.58
C GLY A 89 -1.32 -3.37 -10.66
N LEU A 90 -1.46 -3.68 -9.37
CA LEU A 90 -1.69 -2.71 -8.31
C LEU A 90 -0.57 -2.86 -7.28
N ALA A 91 0.14 -1.79 -6.95
CA ALA A 91 1.17 -1.82 -5.91
C ALA A 91 1.13 -0.54 -5.09
N GLY A 92 1.37 -0.67 -3.78
CA GLY A 92 1.39 0.48 -2.91
C GLY A 92 1.81 0.13 -1.49
N TRP A 93 1.74 1.12 -0.61
CA TRP A 93 2.24 0.98 0.75
C TRP A 93 1.42 1.79 1.74
N HIS A 94 1.60 1.47 3.01
CA HIS A 94 1.12 2.21 4.18
C HIS A 94 -0.31 2.75 4.03
N GLY A 95 -0.59 3.92 4.57
CA GLY A 95 -1.87 4.62 4.47
C GLY A 95 -2.22 5.06 3.05
N HIS A 96 -1.22 5.26 2.19
CA HIS A 96 -1.44 5.65 0.80
C HIS A 96 -2.28 4.63 -0.01
N MET A 97 -2.26 3.37 0.41
CA MET A 97 -3.08 2.31 -0.18
C MET A 97 -3.94 1.59 0.86
N GLY A 98 -3.37 1.26 2.02
CA GLY A 98 -4.04 0.43 3.04
C GLY A 98 -5.09 1.17 3.85
N ASP A 99 -4.97 2.50 3.96
CA ASP A 99 -5.90 3.38 4.64
C ASP A 99 -6.67 4.29 3.65
N ALA A 100 -6.73 3.88 2.39
CA ALA A 100 -7.49 4.55 1.36
C ALA A 100 -8.93 4.01 1.29
N PHE A 101 -9.88 4.85 0.91
CA PHE A 101 -11.24 4.48 0.51
C PHE A 101 -11.96 3.55 1.51
N ARG A 102 -11.95 3.89 2.81
CA ARG A 102 -12.46 3.06 3.92
C ARG A 102 -13.93 2.62 3.77
N ASP A 103 -14.74 3.34 2.99
CA ASP A 103 -16.14 3.05 2.69
C ASP A 103 -16.34 2.15 1.45
N ARG A 104 -15.25 1.61 0.90
CA ARG A 104 -15.25 0.74 -0.29
C ARG A 104 -14.81 -0.69 0.03
N PRO A 105 -15.73 -1.56 0.50
CA PRO A 105 -15.38 -2.93 0.87
C PRO A 105 -14.73 -3.72 -0.27
N THR A 106 -15.17 -3.50 -1.51
CA THR A 106 -14.59 -4.21 -2.68
C THR A 106 -13.14 -3.81 -2.92
N TYR A 107 -12.79 -2.53 -2.68
CA TYR A 107 -11.41 -2.09 -2.72
C TYR A 107 -10.56 -2.81 -1.66
N HIS A 108 -11.08 -3.00 -0.44
CA HIS A 108 -10.35 -3.74 0.60
C HIS A 108 -10.19 -5.23 0.26
N PHE A 109 -11.18 -5.84 -0.39
CA PHE A 109 -11.02 -7.18 -0.97
C PHE A 109 -9.96 -7.19 -2.07
N LEU A 110 -9.91 -6.18 -2.94
CA LEU A 110 -8.89 -6.06 -3.98
C LEU A 110 -7.49 -6.03 -3.38
N ILE A 111 -7.23 -5.17 -2.38
CA ILE A 111 -5.90 -5.03 -1.77
C ILE A 111 -5.58 -6.14 -0.75
N GLY A 112 -6.56 -6.85 -0.25
CA GLY A 112 -6.41 -7.95 0.70
C GLY A 112 -6.21 -7.53 2.14
N GLY A 113 -6.63 -6.32 2.51
CA GLY A 113 -6.51 -5.84 3.88
C GLY A 113 -7.20 -4.50 4.10
N GLN A 114 -7.37 -4.17 5.35
CA GLN A 114 -7.95 -2.91 5.81
C GLN A 114 -7.19 -2.43 7.04
N PHE A 115 -6.77 -1.18 7.02
CA PHE A 115 -6.20 -0.51 8.18
C PHE A 115 -7.22 -0.40 9.31
N VAL A 116 -6.77 -0.68 10.53
CA VAL A 116 -7.57 -0.55 11.76
C VAL A 116 -6.97 0.52 12.66
N ALA A 117 -5.68 0.38 13.00
CA ALA A 117 -4.99 1.24 13.96
C ALA A 117 -3.47 1.14 13.83
N HIS A 118 -2.76 2.08 14.43
CA HIS A 118 -1.32 2.05 14.70
C HIS A 118 -1.09 2.37 16.20
N PRO A 119 -1.17 1.37 17.10
CA PRO A 119 -0.89 1.61 18.52
C PRO A 119 0.54 2.15 18.72
N PRO A 120 0.79 3.21 19.52
CA PRO A 120 -0.05 3.75 20.60
C PRO A 120 -1.11 4.78 20.20
N GLY A 121 -1.16 5.26 18.99
CA GLY A 121 -2.08 6.29 18.51
C GLY A 121 -3.56 5.90 18.47
N TRP A 122 -4.05 5.02 19.32
CA TRP A 122 -5.42 4.51 19.35
C TRP A 122 -6.19 4.96 20.58
N PRO A 123 -7.51 5.19 20.41
CA PRO A 123 -8.26 5.84 19.33
C PRO A 123 -8.27 7.35 19.47
N ASP A 124 -7.87 7.87 20.64
CA ASP A 124 -8.00 9.29 21.04
C ASP A 124 -6.72 9.90 21.61
N ASN A 125 -5.62 9.15 21.67
CA ASN A 125 -4.33 9.61 22.15
C ASN A 125 -3.58 10.34 21.04
N LEU A 126 -4.06 11.54 20.76
CA LEU A 126 -3.62 12.36 19.64
C LEU A 126 -2.44 13.25 20.05
N GLN A 127 -1.37 12.62 20.53
CA GLN A 127 -0.08 13.30 20.56
C GLN A 127 0.61 12.98 19.23
N PRO A 128 0.82 13.96 18.35
CA PRO A 128 1.31 13.74 16.98
C PRO A 128 2.66 13.02 16.90
N ASP A 129 3.43 13.01 17.98
CA ASP A 129 4.81 12.55 17.99
C ASP A 129 5.00 11.17 18.65
N ASP A 130 3.95 10.55 19.20
CA ASP A 130 4.04 9.30 19.97
C ASP A 130 3.52 8.05 19.21
N ASP A 131 3.17 8.18 17.93
CA ASP A 131 2.62 7.07 17.15
C ASP A 131 3.71 6.10 16.63
N TYR A 132 4.99 6.46 16.80
CA TYR A 132 6.12 5.64 16.35
C TYR A 132 6.61 4.69 17.41
N VAL A 133 6.69 3.43 17.05
CA VAL A 133 7.26 2.37 17.88
C VAL A 133 8.41 1.68 17.17
N ASP A 134 9.34 1.15 17.98
CA ASP A 134 10.37 0.25 17.49
C ASP A 134 9.80 -1.16 17.38
N TYR A 135 9.78 -1.72 16.18
CA TYR A 135 9.28 -3.08 15.96
C TYR A 135 10.12 -3.87 14.97
N ASP A 136 10.01 -5.18 15.06
CA ASP A 136 10.72 -6.09 14.17
C ASP A 136 9.83 -6.48 12.99
N VAL A 137 10.43 -6.47 11.80
CA VAL A 137 9.85 -6.99 10.56
C VAL A 137 10.51 -8.31 10.25
N THR A 138 9.74 -9.39 10.29
CA THR A 138 10.20 -10.76 10.07
C THR A 138 9.89 -11.20 8.66
N ILE A 139 10.93 -11.58 7.90
CA ILE A 139 10.75 -12.17 6.55
C ILE A 139 10.29 -13.61 6.70
N CYS A 140 9.11 -13.93 6.17
CA CYS A 140 8.46 -15.25 6.31
C CYS A 140 8.81 -16.22 5.20
N GLN A 141 9.15 -15.72 4.00
CA GLN A 141 9.43 -16.53 2.80
C GLN A 141 10.78 -16.14 2.19
N PRO A 142 11.93 -16.45 2.83
CA PRO A 142 13.24 -15.95 2.41
C PRO A 142 13.65 -16.36 0.99
N ASP A 143 13.08 -17.43 0.45
CA ASP A 143 13.33 -17.91 -0.91
C ASP A 143 12.46 -17.27 -1.97
N ASN A 144 11.41 -16.53 -1.57
CA ASN A 144 10.53 -15.83 -2.49
C ASN A 144 11.30 -14.71 -3.22
N PRO A 145 11.25 -14.65 -4.56
CA PRO A 145 12.00 -13.64 -5.33
C PRO A 145 11.80 -12.20 -4.88
N LEU A 146 10.64 -11.87 -4.32
CA LEU A 146 10.32 -10.51 -3.89
C LEU A 146 11.08 -10.07 -2.63
N VAL A 147 11.46 -11.03 -1.79
CA VAL A 147 12.18 -10.78 -0.52
C VAL A 147 13.51 -11.52 -0.42
N ARG A 148 13.91 -12.27 -1.44
CA ARG A 148 15.18 -13.02 -1.45
C ARG A 148 16.36 -12.09 -1.17
N GLY A 149 17.19 -12.47 -0.19
CA GLY A 149 18.36 -11.71 0.23
C GLY A 149 18.05 -10.53 1.15
N ILE A 150 16.78 -10.22 1.40
CA ILE A 150 16.36 -9.27 2.44
C ILE A 150 16.30 -10.05 3.75
N ARG A 151 17.04 -9.57 4.76
CA ARG A 151 17.00 -10.12 6.12
C ARG A 151 15.92 -9.42 6.92
N SER A 152 15.38 -10.10 7.93
CA SER A 152 14.53 -9.46 8.96
C SER A 152 15.26 -8.26 9.56
N PHE A 153 14.53 -7.21 9.87
CA PHE A 153 15.11 -5.93 10.31
C PHE A 153 14.21 -5.26 11.34
N ARG A 154 14.77 -4.30 12.06
CA ARG A 154 14.06 -3.45 13.01
C ARG A 154 13.86 -2.08 12.40
N ILE A 155 12.71 -1.48 12.66
CA ILE A 155 12.34 -0.13 12.21
C ILE A 155 11.64 0.62 13.35
N ARG A 156 11.78 1.95 13.37
CA ARG A 156 10.96 2.84 14.16
C ARG A 156 10.00 3.60 13.24
N SER A 157 8.71 3.27 13.31
CA SER A 157 7.66 3.86 12.46
C SER A 157 6.30 3.55 13.07
N GLU A 158 5.20 3.93 12.41
CA GLU A 158 3.87 3.43 12.73
C GLU A 158 3.78 1.92 12.47
N GLN A 159 3.44 1.16 13.51
CA GLN A 159 3.18 -0.28 13.38
C GLN A 159 1.69 -0.51 13.10
N TYR A 160 1.34 -0.82 11.86
CA TYR A 160 -0.05 -1.01 11.46
C TYR A 160 -0.65 -2.31 11.97
N TYR A 161 -1.75 -2.19 12.72
CA TYR A 161 -2.68 -3.29 12.95
C TYR A 161 -3.70 -3.31 11.82
N MET A 162 -3.75 -4.41 11.08
CA MET A 162 -4.60 -4.55 9.90
C MET A 162 -5.49 -5.78 10.01
N LEU A 163 -6.73 -5.68 9.54
CA LEU A 163 -7.51 -6.85 9.17
C LEU A 163 -7.06 -7.29 7.78
N THR A 164 -6.65 -8.55 7.65
CA THR A 164 -6.08 -9.08 6.41
C THR A 164 -6.83 -10.32 5.92
N ASP A 165 -6.92 -10.45 4.60
CA ASP A 165 -7.52 -11.61 3.96
C ASP A 165 -6.60 -12.85 4.13
N PRO A 166 -7.12 -13.99 4.62
CA PRO A 166 -6.31 -15.20 4.81
C PRO A 166 -5.78 -15.80 3.49
N SER A 167 -6.28 -15.39 2.33
CA SER A 167 -5.77 -15.82 1.03
C SER A 167 -4.53 -15.06 0.56
N ASN A 168 -4.07 -14.06 1.32
CA ASN A 168 -2.85 -13.34 0.98
C ASN A 168 -1.62 -14.24 1.07
N ASN A 169 -0.73 -14.12 0.08
CA ASN A 169 0.61 -14.70 0.17
C ASN A 169 1.52 -13.75 0.96
N VAL A 170 1.67 -14.01 2.25
CA VAL A 170 2.39 -13.16 3.21
C VAL A 170 3.90 -13.35 3.05
N LEU A 171 4.61 -12.24 2.85
CA LEU A 171 6.08 -12.21 2.65
C LEU A 171 6.83 -11.76 3.91
N ALA A 172 6.23 -10.85 4.68
CA ALA A 172 6.78 -10.35 5.94
C ALA A 172 5.67 -10.09 6.95
N THR A 173 6.00 -10.22 8.24
CA THR A 173 5.09 -10.01 9.37
C THR A 173 5.74 -9.15 10.44
N THR A 174 4.93 -8.64 11.35
CA THR A 174 5.35 -8.06 12.64
C THR A 174 4.54 -8.69 13.76
N THR A 175 5.07 -8.64 14.99
CA THR A 175 4.40 -9.12 16.20
C THR A 175 4.25 -7.97 17.16
N PHE A 176 3.04 -7.76 17.68
CA PHE A 176 2.76 -6.70 18.64
C PHE A 176 3.22 -7.10 20.04
N SER A 177 3.88 -6.19 20.76
CA SER A 177 4.37 -6.42 22.13
C SER A 177 3.25 -6.41 23.18
N GLY A 178 2.14 -5.71 22.89
CA GLY A 178 1.08 -5.50 23.88
C GLY A 178 1.32 -4.31 24.83
N ASP A 179 2.45 -3.62 24.73
CA ASP A 179 2.80 -2.51 25.64
C ASP A 179 1.78 -1.37 25.64
N HIS A 180 1.14 -1.13 24.51
CA HIS A 180 0.14 -0.08 24.36
C HIS A 180 -1.30 -0.60 24.46
N LEU A 181 -1.53 -1.80 23.92
CA LEU A 181 -2.85 -2.47 23.90
C LEU A 181 -2.65 -3.94 24.28
N TRP A 182 -2.86 -4.27 25.57
CA TRP A 182 -2.59 -5.60 26.13
C TRP A 182 -3.30 -6.75 25.40
N TRP A 183 -4.48 -6.50 24.77
CA TRP A 183 -5.26 -7.54 24.08
C TRP A 183 -4.72 -7.91 22.70
N ILE A 184 -3.71 -7.20 22.19
CA ILE A 184 -3.01 -7.57 20.95
C ILE A 184 -1.65 -8.20 21.19
N GLU A 185 -1.26 -8.43 22.45
CA GLU A 185 0.01 -9.07 22.80
C GLU A 185 0.19 -10.39 22.04
N GLY A 186 1.33 -10.54 21.38
CA GLY A 186 1.65 -11.72 20.60
C GLY A 186 0.90 -11.85 19.26
N THR A 187 0.04 -10.88 18.91
CA THR A 187 -0.65 -10.90 17.61
C THR A 187 0.33 -10.68 16.49
N VAL A 188 0.33 -11.61 15.53
CA VAL A 188 1.15 -11.53 14.32
C VAL A 188 0.33 -10.95 13.17
N ILE A 189 0.78 -9.82 12.64
CA ILE A 189 0.11 -9.11 11.55
C ILE A 189 1.01 -9.10 10.30
N PRO A 190 0.46 -9.40 9.10
CA PRO A 190 1.16 -9.22 7.83
C PRO A 190 1.62 -7.77 7.61
N VAL A 191 2.89 -7.60 7.26
CA VAL A 191 3.49 -6.32 6.88
C VAL A 191 3.55 -6.19 5.36
N THR A 192 3.89 -7.27 4.67
CA THR A 192 4.02 -7.27 3.22
C THR A 192 3.39 -8.54 2.66
N TRP A 193 2.56 -8.36 1.62
CA TRP A 193 1.94 -9.49 0.95
C TRP A 193 1.73 -9.25 -0.54
N THR A 194 1.46 -10.34 -1.24
CA THR A 194 0.97 -10.36 -2.61
C THR A 194 -0.34 -11.11 -2.71
N ARG A 195 -1.14 -10.78 -3.70
CA ARG A 195 -2.34 -11.51 -4.06
C ARG A 195 -2.66 -11.39 -5.55
N ARG A 196 -3.68 -12.10 -5.99
CA ARG A 196 -4.24 -11.96 -7.33
C ARG A 196 -5.66 -11.43 -7.24
N TRP A 197 -6.03 -10.66 -8.24
CA TRP A 197 -7.39 -10.24 -8.51
C TRP A 197 -7.67 -10.50 -9.98
N ASP A 198 -8.39 -11.58 -10.27
CA ASP A 198 -8.56 -12.12 -11.62
C ASP A 198 -7.17 -12.27 -12.31
N LYS A 199 -6.91 -11.55 -13.41
CA LYS A 199 -5.62 -11.58 -14.11
C LYS A 199 -4.58 -10.65 -13.50
N GLY A 200 -4.98 -9.68 -12.68
CA GLY A 200 -4.12 -8.70 -12.05
C GLY A 200 -3.33 -9.25 -10.86
N ARG A 201 -2.25 -8.56 -10.55
CA ARG A 201 -1.39 -8.83 -9.40
C ARG A 201 -1.39 -7.64 -8.48
N VAL A 202 -1.50 -7.90 -7.18
CA VAL A 202 -1.53 -6.87 -6.13
C VAL A 202 -0.37 -7.09 -5.17
N PHE A 203 0.37 -6.03 -4.90
CA PHE A 203 1.43 -5.97 -3.90
C PHE A 203 1.13 -4.87 -2.90
N TYR A 204 1.30 -5.16 -1.61
CA TYR A 204 1.16 -4.18 -0.55
C TYR A 204 2.27 -4.34 0.50
N CYS A 205 2.69 -3.19 1.06
CA CYS A 205 3.59 -3.10 2.21
C CYS A 205 3.02 -2.10 3.22
N SER A 206 2.89 -2.46 4.49
CA SER A 206 2.31 -1.56 5.50
C SER A 206 3.30 -0.52 6.07
N ILE A 207 4.57 -0.56 5.65
CA ILE A 207 5.61 0.40 6.07
C ILE A 207 5.60 1.60 5.13
N GLY A 208 5.83 2.80 5.66
CA GLY A 208 6.04 4.01 4.86
C GLY A 208 5.19 5.20 5.30
N HIS A 209 5.12 5.45 6.60
CA HIS A 209 4.51 6.67 7.15
C HIS A 209 5.34 7.91 6.79
N GLU A 210 6.65 7.81 6.99
CA GLU A 210 7.61 8.83 6.59
C GLU A 210 8.33 8.41 5.31
N LEU A 211 8.76 9.40 4.51
CA LEU A 211 9.53 9.11 3.30
C LEU A 211 10.84 8.38 3.61
N ASP A 212 11.42 8.63 4.78
CA ASP A 212 12.66 7.96 5.21
C ASP A 212 12.45 6.48 5.51
N ASP A 213 11.24 6.04 5.89
CA ASP A 213 10.90 4.62 5.98
C ASP A 213 11.08 3.91 4.63
N LEU A 214 10.62 4.55 3.55
CA LEU A 214 10.75 4.02 2.20
C LEU A 214 12.19 4.00 1.69
N LYS A 215 13.06 4.86 2.21
CA LYS A 215 14.48 4.93 1.85
C LYS A 215 15.33 3.88 2.56
N LEU A 216 14.79 3.15 3.54
CA LEU A 216 15.47 2.00 4.11
C LEU A 216 15.72 0.96 2.99
N PRO A 217 16.97 0.46 2.83
CA PRO A 217 17.30 -0.43 1.70
C PRO A 217 16.38 -1.65 1.58
N GLN A 218 15.97 -2.23 2.72
CA GLN A 218 15.06 -3.38 2.76
C GLN A 218 13.67 -3.00 2.23
N VAL A 219 13.14 -1.86 2.65
CA VAL A 219 11.79 -1.37 2.27
C VAL A 219 11.80 -0.93 0.82
N THR A 220 12.78 -0.11 0.41
CA THR A 220 12.95 0.30 -1.00
C THR A 220 12.96 -0.91 -1.93
N GLU A 221 13.72 -1.94 -1.58
CA GLU A 221 13.88 -3.13 -2.43
C GLU A 221 12.60 -3.97 -2.48
N MET A 222 11.87 -4.14 -1.37
CA MET A 222 10.56 -4.81 -1.37
C MET A 222 9.56 -4.08 -2.26
N ILE A 223 9.45 -2.75 -2.13
CA ILE A 223 8.53 -1.93 -2.93
C ILE A 223 8.90 -1.99 -4.41
N ARG A 224 10.19 -1.82 -4.74
CA ARG A 224 10.69 -1.89 -6.12
C ARG A 224 10.35 -3.23 -6.77
N ARG A 225 10.67 -4.34 -6.10
CA ARG A 225 10.39 -5.69 -6.62
C ARG A 225 8.89 -5.96 -6.71
N GLY A 226 8.13 -5.52 -5.71
CA GLY A 226 6.68 -5.64 -5.68
C GLY A 226 6.02 -4.93 -6.85
N ALA A 227 6.44 -3.69 -7.15
CA ALA A 227 5.96 -2.92 -8.28
C ALA A 227 6.25 -3.61 -9.64
N ILE A 228 7.49 -4.05 -9.82
CA ILE A 228 7.90 -4.74 -11.06
C ILE A 228 7.14 -6.08 -11.20
N TRP A 229 6.95 -6.83 -10.11
CA TRP A 229 6.20 -8.09 -10.14
C TRP A 229 4.73 -7.86 -10.47
N ALA A 230 4.10 -6.84 -9.88
CA ALA A 230 2.72 -6.49 -10.15
C ALA A 230 2.53 -6.08 -11.63
N ALA A 231 3.37 -5.18 -12.13
CA ALA A 231 3.35 -4.71 -13.51
C ALA A 231 3.52 -5.82 -14.56
N ASN A 232 4.28 -6.85 -14.24
CA ASN A 232 4.50 -7.99 -15.14
C ASN A 232 3.33 -8.99 -15.15
N GLY A 233 2.25 -8.76 -14.41
CA GLY A 233 1.06 -9.61 -14.42
C GLY A 233 0.45 -9.77 -15.80
N LYS A 234 0.27 -8.67 -16.51
CA LYS A 234 -0.30 -8.58 -17.85
C LYS A 234 0.49 -9.34 -18.91
N ARG A 235 1.80 -9.48 -18.73
CA ARG A 235 2.72 -10.13 -19.70
C ARG A 235 2.91 -11.61 -19.44
N ALA A 236 2.47 -12.09 -18.27
CA ALA A 236 2.62 -13.48 -17.86
C ALA A 236 1.31 -14.28 -17.97
N ALA A 237 0.24 -13.65 -18.45
CA ALA A 237 -1.04 -14.24 -18.78
C ALA A 237 -1.11 -14.52 -20.28
#